data_f7ce03c0c0330572d9d8361bc892a37f
#
_entry.id   f7ce03c0c0330572d9d8361bc892a37f
#
_cell.length_a   1.000
_cell.length_b   1.000
_cell.length_c   1.000
_cell.angle_alpha   90.00
_cell.angle_beta   90.00
_cell.angle_gamma   90.00
#
_symmetry.space_group_name_H-M   'P 1'
#
loop_
_entity.id
_entity.type
_entity.pdbx_description
1 polymer ?
#
loop_
_entity_poly.entity_id
_entity_poly.type
_entity_poly.pdbx_seq_one_letter_code
_entity_poly.pdbx_strand_id
1 'polypeptide(L)'
;MSTPEQGPARETGRALSVHFPPVTAGIMIVTGLSFLLQLLPGLDLLHRLSYVPALTVEQPWRLLTVALVHEQPSPVHLLANMLGLFFFGSFVERALGHWRFLAVYILGAIGGSVMVLLLAEPW
;
A
#
# COMPACT_ATOMS: atom_id res chain seq x y z
N MET A 1 59.33 26.80 9.08
CA MET A 1 58.51 25.99 8.20
C MET A 1 57.26 25.54 8.99
N SER A 2 56.20 26.34 8.93
CA SER A 2 54.97 26.08 9.62
C SER A 2 54.07 25.23 8.74
N THR A 3 53.82 24.02 9.19
CA THR A 3 52.79 23.15 8.60
C THR A 3 51.42 23.79 8.74
N PRO A 4 50.62 23.88 7.66
CA PRO A 4 49.26 24.32 7.82
C PRO A 4 48.46 23.26 8.60
N GLU A 5 47.95 23.64 9.75
CA GLU A 5 46.93 22.84 10.44
C GLU A 5 45.74 22.65 9.52
N GLN A 6 45.57 21.43 9.08
CA GLN A 6 44.34 21.00 8.46
C GLN A 6 43.26 21.01 9.58
N GLY A 7 42.50 22.08 9.61
CA GLY A 7 41.30 22.13 10.45
C GLY A 7 40.41 20.91 10.18
N PRO A 8 39.67 20.42 11.18
CA PRO A 8 38.81 19.26 11.04
C PRO A 8 37.86 19.50 9.87
N ALA A 9 37.90 18.58 8.91
CA ALA A 9 36.93 18.54 7.84
C ALA A 9 35.55 18.66 8.48
N ARG A 10 34.86 19.74 8.17
CA ARG A 10 33.45 19.84 8.50
C ARG A 10 32.78 18.68 7.81
N GLU A 11 32.62 17.59 8.54
CA GLU A 11 31.56 16.64 8.23
C GLU A 11 30.28 17.45 8.34
N THR A 12 29.92 18.09 7.23
CA THR A 12 28.56 18.56 7.06
C THR A 12 27.69 17.32 7.23
N GLY A 13 27.13 17.21 8.41
CA GLY A 13 26.18 16.17 8.72
C GLY A 13 25.18 16.15 7.60
N ARG A 14 25.34 15.15 6.72
CA ARG A 14 24.32 14.78 5.76
C ARG A 14 23.18 14.37 6.66
N ALA A 15 22.31 15.33 6.96
CA ALA A 15 21.06 15.04 7.62
C ALA A 15 20.48 13.86 6.82
N LEU A 16 20.44 12.69 7.44
CA LEU A 16 19.71 11.56 6.90
C LEU A 16 18.27 12.03 6.84
N SER A 17 17.92 12.70 5.74
CA SER A 17 16.54 12.98 5.44
C SER A 17 15.91 11.61 5.22
N VAL A 18 15.33 11.07 6.29
CA VAL A 18 14.53 9.85 6.21
C VAL A 18 13.30 10.22 5.42
N HIS A 19 13.44 10.16 4.09
CA HIS A 19 12.31 10.33 3.20
C HIS A 19 11.42 9.12 3.36
N PHE A 20 10.21 9.35 3.81
CA PHE A 20 9.19 8.30 3.82
C PHE A 20 8.96 7.83 2.38
N PRO A 21 8.96 6.52 2.09
CA PRO A 21 8.79 6.01 0.74
C PRO A 21 7.46 6.49 0.14
N PRO A 22 7.48 7.21 -1.00
CA PRO A 22 6.30 7.90 -1.51
C PRO A 22 5.19 6.96 -1.99
N VAL A 23 5.52 5.81 -2.57
CA VAL A 23 4.51 4.86 -3.04
C VAL A 23 3.82 4.19 -1.86
N THR A 24 4.56 3.77 -0.85
CA THR A 24 4.00 3.25 0.40
C THR A 24 3.09 4.29 1.06
N ALA A 25 3.53 5.54 1.14
CA ALA A 25 2.72 6.63 1.68
C ALA A 25 1.43 6.83 0.87
N GLY A 26 1.52 6.83 -0.45
CA GLY A 26 0.38 6.96 -1.34
C GLY A 26 -0.64 5.84 -1.16
N ILE A 27 -0.19 4.61 -1.09
CA ILE A 27 -1.06 3.44 -0.85
C ILE A 27 -1.74 3.55 0.52
N MET A 28 -1.00 3.92 1.56
CA MET A 28 -1.57 4.11 2.90
C MET A 28 -2.64 5.21 2.92
N ILE A 29 -2.39 6.33 2.26
CA ILE A 29 -3.34 7.45 2.17
C ILE A 29 -4.61 7.01 1.44
N VAL A 30 -4.48 6.39 0.28
CA VAL A 30 -5.64 5.92 -0.52
C VAL A 30 -6.45 4.88 0.26
N THR A 31 -5.78 3.93 0.92
CA THR A 31 -6.43 2.91 1.73
C THR A 31 -7.16 3.53 2.92
N GLY A 32 -6.53 4.46 3.62
CA GLY A 32 -7.14 5.19 4.75
C GLY A 32 -8.34 6.02 4.33
N LEU A 33 -8.25 6.73 3.21
CA LEU A 33 -9.37 7.50 2.65
C LEU A 33 -10.52 6.58 2.23
N SER A 34 -10.22 5.45 1.59
CA SER A 34 -11.23 4.46 1.24
C SER A 34 -11.96 3.93 2.47
N PHE A 35 -11.24 3.64 3.54
CA PHE A 35 -11.85 3.22 4.80
C PHE A 35 -12.78 4.30 5.37
N LEU A 36 -12.36 5.56 5.40
CA LEU A 36 -13.19 6.66 5.87
C LEU A 36 -14.45 6.82 5.01
N LEU A 37 -14.34 6.68 3.70
CA LEU A 37 -15.46 6.74 2.78
C LEU A 37 -16.43 5.55 2.96
N GLN A 38 -15.92 4.37 3.33
CA GLN A 38 -16.77 3.22 3.66
C GLN A 38 -17.67 3.47 4.88
N LEU A 39 -17.28 4.36 5.78
CA LEU A 39 -18.09 4.73 6.96
C LEU A 39 -19.25 5.66 6.62
N LEU A 40 -19.25 6.29 5.45
CA LEU A 40 -20.31 7.20 5.04
C LEU A 40 -21.53 6.42 4.54
N PRO A 41 -22.72 6.66 5.12
CA PRO A 41 -23.95 6.03 4.64
C PRO A 41 -24.28 6.48 3.21
N GLY A 42 -24.71 5.55 2.38
CA GLY A 42 -25.16 5.82 1.01
C GLY A 42 -24.12 5.66 -0.10
N LEU A 43 -22.82 5.60 0.21
CA LEU A 43 -21.78 5.37 -0.81
C LEU A 43 -21.63 3.91 -1.22
N ASP A 44 -21.92 2.98 -0.29
CA ASP A 44 -21.88 1.53 -0.53
C ASP A 44 -20.62 1.03 -1.26
N LEU A 45 -19.47 1.57 -0.83
CA LEU A 45 -18.18 1.25 -1.47
C LEU A 45 -17.83 -0.23 -1.36
N LEU A 46 -18.23 -0.87 -0.28
CA LEU A 46 -17.94 -2.29 -0.07
C LEU A 46 -18.54 -3.12 -1.20
N HIS A 47 -19.81 -2.94 -1.53
CA HIS A 47 -20.46 -3.66 -2.63
C HIS A 47 -19.91 -3.29 -4.01
N ARG A 48 -19.50 -2.04 -4.19
CA ARG A 48 -19.01 -1.55 -5.48
C ARG A 48 -17.60 -2.01 -5.81
N LEU A 49 -16.75 -2.12 -4.79
CA LEU A 49 -15.31 -2.35 -4.97
C LEU A 49 -14.85 -3.72 -4.49
N SER A 50 -15.66 -4.44 -3.70
CA SER A 50 -15.33 -5.80 -3.27
C SER A 50 -15.24 -6.76 -4.44
N TYR A 51 -14.36 -7.74 -4.28
CA TYR A 51 -14.24 -8.78 -5.27
C TYR A 51 -15.38 -9.79 -5.14
N VAL A 52 -16.07 -10.01 -6.24
CA VAL A 52 -17.13 -11.02 -6.36
C VAL A 52 -16.79 -11.92 -7.55
N PRO A 53 -16.43 -13.20 -7.33
CA PRO A 53 -15.99 -14.09 -8.40
C PRO A 53 -16.96 -14.18 -9.58
N ALA A 54 -18.27 -14.22 -9.30
CA ALA A 54 -19.30 -14.28 -10.33
C ALA A 54 -19.33 -13.07 -11.29
N LEU A 55 -18.77 -11.92 -10.85
CA LEU A 55 -18.74 -10.68 -11.63
C LEU A 55 -17.40 -10.42 -12.32
N THR A 56 -16.46 -11.37 -12.29
CA THR A 56 -15.10 -11.15 -12.81
C THR A 56 -15.09 -10.74 -14.28
N VAL A 57 -15.93 -11.33 -15.11
CA VAL A 57 -15.97 -11.02 -16.54
C VAL A 57 -16.60 -9.66 -16.81
N GLU A 58 -17.65 -9.31 -16.09
CA GLU A 58 -18.40 -8.06 -16.27
C GLU A 58 -17.73 -6.87 -15.58
N GLN A 59 -17.07 -7.12 -14.47
CA GLN A 59 -16.46 -6.09 -13.61
C GLN A 59 -15.03 -6.46 -13.21
N PRO A 60 -14.10 -6.56 -14.18
CA PRO A 60 -12.73 -7.03 -13.94
C PRO A 60 -11.92 -6.09 -13.04
N TRP A 61 -12.29 -4.81 -12.93
CA TRP A 61 -11.62 -3.86 -12.04
C TRP A 61 -11.68 -4.28 -10.56
N ARG A 62 -12.65 -5.10 -10.18
CA ARG A 62 -12.79 -5.60 -8.80
C ARG A 62 -11.64 -6.48 -8.36
N LEU A 63 -10.90 -7.08 -9.31
CA LEU A 63 -9.66 -7.80 -9.00
C LEU A 63 -8.61 -6.92 -8.32
N LEU A 64 -8.60 -5.63 -8.62
CA LEU A 64 -7.66 -4.68 -8.07
C LEU A 64 -8.28 -3.84 -6.95
N THR A 65 -9.50 -3.35 -7.13
CA THR A 65 -10.13 -2.43 -6.19
C THR A 65 -10.43 -3.06 -4.84
N VAL A 66 -10.53 -4.37 -4.76
CA VAL A 66 -10.71 -5.09 -3.48
C VAL A 66 -9.58 -4.79 -2.47
N ALA A 67 -8.37 -4.47 -2.96
CA ALA A 67 -7.26 -4.10 -2.09
C ALA A 67 -7.51 -2.81 -1.30
N LEU A 68 -8.43 -1.97 -1.76
CA LEU A 68 -8.75 -0.69 -1.15
C LEU A 68 -9.89 -0.75 -0.14
N VAL A 69 -10.67 -1.83 -0.14
CA VAL A 69 -11.83 -1.98 0.75
C VAL A 69 -11.57 -3.02 1.83
N HIS A 70 -12.18 -2.79 2.97
CA HIS A 70 -12.16 -3.70 4.10
C HIS A 70 -13.56 -4.29 4.27
N GLU A 71 -13.66 -5.60 4.22
CA GLU A 71 -14.94 -6.33 4.26
C GLU A 71 -15.76 -6.02 5.51
N GLN A 72 -15.06 -5.83 6.62
CA GLN A 72 -15.69 -5.28 7.83
C GLN A 72 -14.90 -4.05 8.25
N PRO A 73 -15.54 -2.90 8.41
CA PRO A 73 -14.87 -1.68 8.83
C PRO A 73 -14.43 -1.78 10.30
N SER A 74 -13.37 -2.53 10.52
CA SER A 74 -12.74 -2.68 11.83
C SER A 74 -11.51 -1.78 11.92
N PRO A 75 -11.47 -0.85 12.88
CA PRO A 75 -10.27 -0.03 13.10
C PRO A 75 -9.02 -0.86 13.38
N VAL A 76 -9.18 -1.99 14.05
CA VAL A 76 -8.05 -2.90 14.35
C VAL A 76 -7.48 -3.53 13.08
N HIS A 77 -8.35 -3.98 12.17
CA HIS A 77 -7.92 -4.56 10.90
C HIS A 77 -7.21 -3.52 10.02
N LEU A 78 -7.76 -2.31 9.94
CA LEU A 78 -7.14 -1.19 9.25
C LEU A 78 -5.75 -0.87 9.84
N LEU A 79 -5.65 -0.79 11.17
CA LEU A 79 -4.39 -0.50 11.84
C LEU A 79 -3.34 -1.57 11.56
N ALA A 80 -3.72 -2.84 11.61
CA ALA A 80 -2.82 -3.95 11.28
C ALA A 80 -2.31 -3.86 9.84
N ASN A 81 -3.19 -3.56 8.88
CA ASN A 81 -2.81 -3.35 7.48
C ASN A 81 -1.88 -2.14 7.30
N MET A 82 -2.17 -1.04 7.99
CA MET A 82 -1.32 0.15 7.93
C MET A 82 0.07 -0.10 8.51
N LEU A 83 0.16 -0.83 9.62
CA LEU A 83 1.45 -1.24 10.19
C LEU A 83 2.22 -2.16 9.24
N GLY A 84 1.54 -3.13 8.63
CA GLY A 84 2.13 -4.00 7.62
C GLY A 84 2.68 -3.21 6.43
N LEU A 85 1.90 -2.29 5.89
CA LEU A 85 2.33 -1.40 4.81
C LEU A 85 3.48 -0.49 5.25
N PHE A 86 3.42 0.05 6.46
CA PHE A 86 4.48 0.91 6.97
C PHE A 86 5.82 0.18 7.05
N PHE A 87 5.85 -0.99 7.64
CA PHE A 87 7.11 -1.73 7.84
C PHE A 87 7.55 -2.47 6.58
N PHE A 88 6.71 -3.35 6.05
CA PHE A 88 7.08 -4.18 4.90
C PHE A 88 7.09 -3.39 3.60
N GLY A 89 6.09 -2.55 3.37
CA GLY A 89 6.01 -1.73 2.18
C GLY A 89 7.18 -0.77 2.08
N SER A 90 7.53 -0.08 3.16
CA SER A 90 8.68 0.82 3.20
C SER A 90 9.99 0.08 2.93
N PHE A 91 10.16 -1.09 3.52
CA PHE A 91 11.34 -1.93 3.29
C PHE A 91 11.44 -2.37 1.82
N VAL A 92 10.37 -2.88 1.25
CA VAL A 92 10.34 -3.38 -0.12
C VAL A 92 10.52 -2.23 -1.12
N GLU A 93 9.87 -1.10 -0.90
CA GLU A 93 10.02 0.07 -1.77
C GLU A 93 11.47 0.59 -1.78
N ARG A 94 12.12 0.65 -0.62
CA ARG A 94 13.53 1.05 -0.54
C ARG A 94 14.46 0.05 -1.22
N ALA A 95 14.14 -1.24 -1.13
CA ALA A 95 14.96 -2.29 -1.74
C ALA A 95 14.78 -2.38 -3.26
N LEU A 96 13.56 -2.25 -3.76
CA LEU A 96 13.22 -2.45 -5.18
C LEU A 96 13.09 -1.13 -5.97
N GLY A 97 12.85 0.00 -5.31
CA GLY A 97 12.51 1.26 -5.94
C GLY A 97 10.99 1.43 -6.12
N HIS A 98 10.58 2.67 -6.43
CA HIS A 98 9.17 3.07 -6.40
C HIS A 98 8.30 2.29 -7.38
N TRP A 99 8.70 2.20 -8.64
CA TRP A 99 7.89 1.58 -9.69
C TRP A 99 7.82 0.07 -9.57
N ARG A 100 8.94 -0.57 -9.18
CA ARG A 100 8.95 -2.03 -8.96
C ARG A 100 8.10 -2.42 -7.77
N PHE A 101 8.16 -1.63 -6.69
CA PHE A 101 7.29 -1.86 -5.54
C PHE A 101 5.81 -1.71 -5.90
N LEU A 102 5.44 -0.66 -6.65
CA LEU A 102 4.07 -0.47 -7.11
C LEU A 102 3.59 -1.64 -7.96
N ALA A 103 4.44 -2.11 -8.88
CA ALA A 103 4.13 -3.29 -9.71
C ALA A 103 3.91 -4.55 -8.86
N VAL A 104 4.76 -4.79 -7.88
CA VAL A 104 4.62 -5.93 -6.95
C VAL A 104 3.32 -5.82 -6.14
N TYR A 105 2.99 -4.63 -5.66
CA TYR A 105 1.75 -4.41 -4.92
C TYR A 105 0.51 -4.70 -5.78
N ILE A 106 0.46 -4.16 -6.99
CA ILE A 106 -0.65 -4.36 -7.93
C ILE A 106 -0.77 -5.83 -8.33
N LEU A 107 0.34 -6.48 -8.67
CA LEU A 107 0.37 -7.91 -9.01
C LEU A 107 -0.05 -8.78 -7.83
N GLY A 108 0.34 -8.42 -6.62
CA GLY A 108 -0.08 -9.10 -5.41
C GLY A 108 -1.58 -9.00 -5.16
N ALA A 109 -2.16 -7.82 -5.37
CA ALA A 109 -3.60 -7.62 -5.25
C ALA A 109 -4.40 -8.43 -6.29
N ILE A 110 -3.98 -8.40 -7.55
CA ILE A 110 -4.60 -9.19 -8.62
C ILE A 110 -4.41 -10.68 -8.36
N GLY A 111 -3.21 -11.11 -7.99
CA GLY A 111 -2.89 -12.50 -7.68
C GLY A 111 -3.75 -13.06 -6.54
N GLY A 112 -3.94 -12.30 -5.49
CA GLY A 112 -4.84 -12.65 -4.38
C GLY A 112 -6.28 -12.84 -4.85
N SER A 113 -6.79 -11.96 -5.68
CA SER A 113 -8.13 -12.07 -6.27
C SER A 113 -8.28 -13.26 -7.19
N VAL A 114 -7.27 -13.56 -8.01
CA VAL A 114 -7.24 -14.75 -8.87
C VAL A 114 -7.25 -16.03 -8.02
N MET A 115 -6.51 -16.06 -6.92
CA MET A 115 -6.54 -17.20 -5.99
C MET A 115 -7.93 -17.41 -5.40
N VAL A 116 -8.62 -16.34 -5.02
CA VAL A 116 -10.01 -16.43 -4.57
C VAL A 116 -10.91 -16.98 -5.67
N LEU A 117 -10.74 -16.51 -6.91
CA LEU A 117 -11.50 -17.01 -8.06
C LEU A 117 -11.34 -18.52 -8.29
N LEU A 118 -10.11 -19.02 -8.11
CA LEU A 118 -9.78 -20.42 -8.35
C LEU A 118 -10.18 -21.35 -7.20
N LEU A 119 -10.17 -20.86 -5.97
CA LEU A 119 -10.33 -21.67 -4.77
C LEU A 119 -11.66 -21.47 -4.05
N ALA A 120 -12.34 -20.35 -4.27
CA ALA A 120 -13.61 -20.07 -3.62
C ALA A 120 -14.76 -20.81 -4.34
N GLU A 121 -15.74 -21.23 -3.55
CA GLU A 121 -17.00 -21.70 -4.09
C GLU A 121 -17.68 -20.56 -4.88
N PRO A 122 -18.28 -20.86 -6.04
CA PRO A 122 -19.05 -19.86 -6.79
C PRO A 122 -20.28 -19.44 -5.99
N TRP A 123 -20.39 -18.18 -5.76
CA TRP A 123 -21.48 -17.57 -4.99
C TRP A 123 -22.04 -16.32 -5.63
#